data_41ca44e7f6bf45019a4b94c7761d366d
#
_entry.id   41ca44e7f6bf45019a4b94c7761d366d
#
_cell.length_a   1.000
_cell.length_b   1.000
_cell.length_c   1.000
_cell.angle_alpha   90.00
_cell.angle_beta   90.00
_cell.angle_gamma   90.00
#
_symmetry.space_group_name_H-M   'P 1'
#
loop_
_entity.id
_entity.type
_entity.pdbx_description
1 polymer ?
#
loop_
_entity_poly.entity_id
_entity_poly.type
_entity_poly.pdbx_seq_one_letter_code
_entity_poly.pdbx_strand_id
1 'polypeptide(L)'
;MRAKLWRWRWKILLGLVLAYLLTIFVLADWLVLTPIPGHVNAGKARRETLTVNGCALECWVCKSAALVDGTPQGYVLEFCGNATRAESIAEYVGDRWKNYPVETWVVNYPGVGGSAGWPRMSNIPPAALGAYDALAARAPDKPIFVEANSLGTTAALCVAARRDVAGCVLHDPLPLKQFILDHYGWWNLWLIAAPVAWRVPSELDSLQNAAHTSAPCVFIIAENDDFVLPKYHEQVIHAYAGEHRSLILHNKGHWDGVGPDTEQELQTDLAWLWANAKQK
;
A
#
# COMPACT_ATOMS: atom_id res chain seq x y z
N MET A 1 -20.26 -46.82 -28.90
CA MET A 1 -19.15 -46.79 -27.94
C MET A 1 -18.32 -45.46 -28.03
N ARG A 2 -17.86 -45.03 -29.21
CA ARG A 2 -17.03 -43.83 -29.42
C ARG A 2 -17.67 -42.54 -28.92
N ALA A 3 -18.98 -42.27 -29.14
CA ALA A 3 -19.66 -41.06 -28.70
C ALA A 3 -19.80 -40.96 -27.18
N LYS A 4 -19.92 -42.07 -26.46
CA LYS A 4 -20.01 -42.13 -25.00
C LYS A 4 -18.64 -41.80 -24.36
N LEU A 5 -17.56 -42.35 -24.93
CA LEU A 5 -16.19 -42.06 -24.56
C LEU A 5 -15.82 -40.55 -24.80
N TRP A 6 -16.26 -39.99 -25.94
CA TRP A 6 -16.09 -38.57 -26.27
C TRP A 6 -16.73 -37.65 -25.23
N ARG A 7 -17.98 -37.89 -24.84
CA ARG A 7 -18.71 -37.13 -23.82
C ARG A 7 -18.04 -37.20 -22.44
N TRP A 8 -17.43 -38.35 -22.09
CA TRP A 8 -16.70 -38.54 -20.84
C TRP A 8 -15.41 -37.71 -20.81
N ARG A 9 -14.67 -37.67 -21.91
CA ARG A 9 -13.45 -36.87 -22.05
C ARG A 9 -13.71 -35.35 -21.80
N TRP A 10 -14.79 -34.83 -22.37
CA TRP A 10 -15.19 -33.43 -22.15
C TRP A 10 -15.60 -33.15 -20.72
N LYS A 11 -16.29 -34.08 -20.05
CA LYS A 11 -16.63 -33.94 -18.64
C LYS A 11 -15.40 -33.94 -17.74
N ILE A 12 -14.42 -34.81 -18.03
CA ILE A 12 -13.15 -34.87 -17.31
C ILE A 12 -12.38 -33.53 -17.53
N LEU A 13 -12.25 -33.09 -18.78
CA LEU A 13 -11.57 -31.84 -19.10
C LEU A 13 -12.23 -30.65 -18.39
N LEU A 14 -13.54 -30.54 -18.45
CA LEU A 14 -14.28 -29.47 -17.73
C LEU A 14 -14.03 -29.57 -16.22
N GLY A 15 -14.05 -30.74 -15.64
CA GLY A 15 -13.75 -30.96 -14.23
C GLY A 15 -12.34 -30.51 -13.85
N LEU A 16 -11.34 -30.81 -14.70
CA LEU A 16 -9.96 -30.37 -14.49
C LEU A 16 -9.81 -28.84 -14.60
N VAL A 17 -10.47 -28.21 -15.57
CA VAL A 17 -10.48 -26.76 -15.73
C VAL A 17 -11.14 -26.07 -14.53
N LEU A 18 -12.28 -26.59 -14.07
CA LEU A 18 -12.97 -26.05 -12.88
C LEU A 18 -12.13 -26.23 -11.62
N ALA A 19 -11.50 -27.39 -11.43
CA ALA A 19 -10.61 -27.63 -10.29
C ALA A 19 -9.41 -26.69 -10.34
N TYR A 20 -8.80 -26.47 -11.50
CA TYR A 20 -7.71 -25.52 -11.70
C TYR A 20 -8.14 -24.09 -11.35
N LEU A 21 -9.25 -23.61 -11.92
CA LEU A 21 -9.75 -22.25 -11.65
C LEU A 21 -10.08 -22.06 -10.16
N LEU A 22 -10.70 -23.07 -9.52
CA LEU A 22 -10.98 -23.03 -8.09
C LEU A 22 -9.69 -22.97 -7.26
N THR A 23 -8.68 -23.75 -7.63
CA THR A 23 -7.40 -23.76 -6.94
C THR A 23 -6.73 -22.38 -7.03
N ILE A 24 -6.63 -21.80 -8.22
CA ILE A 24 -6.07 -20.46 -8.40
C ILE A 24 -6.91 -19.41 -7.65
N PHE A 25 -8.24 -19.49 -7.72
CA PHE A 25 -9.13 -18.58 -7.01
C PHE A 25 -8.91 -18.61 -5.49
N VAL A 26 -8.70 -19.78 -4.91
CA VAL A 26 -8.44 -19.95 -3.47
C VAL A 26 -7.02 -19.48 -3.10
N LEU A 27 -6.03 -19.75 -3.96
CA LEU A 27 -4.62 -19.45 -3.69
C LEU A 27 -4.20 -18.04 -4.11
N ALA A 28 -5.03 -17.28 -4.84
CA ALA A 28 -4.65 -15.97 -5.40
C ALA A 28 -4.09 -14.99 -4.35
N ASP A 29 -4.72 -14.91 -3.19
CA ASP A 29 -4.26 -14.02 -2.12
C ASP A 29 -2.87 -14.44 -1.60
N TRP A 30 -2.59 -15.74 -1.47
CA TRP A 30 -1.29 -16.27 -1.04
C TRP A 30 -0.18 -16.13 -2.10
N LEU A 31 -0.56 -16.01 -3.37
CA LEU A 31 0.42 -15.76 -4.45
C LEU A 31 0.85 -14.29 -4.51
N VAL A 32 0.03 -13.38 -4.00
CA VAL A 32 0.31 -11.94 -4.00
C VAL A 32 0.80 -11.45 -2.64
N LEU A 33 0.13 -11.86 -1.57
CA LEU A 33 0.40 -11.37 -0.22
C LEU A 33 1.36 -12.31 0.51
N THR A 34 2.40 -11.74 1.08
CA THR A 34 3.41 -12.48 1.86
C THR A 34 3.39 -12.00 3.33
N PRO A 35 2.45 -12.48 4.16
CA PRO A 35 2.43 -12.10 5.55
C PRO A 35 3.67 -12.64 6.28
N ILE A 36 4.39 -11.78 7.00
CA ILE A 36 5.55 -12.18 7.80
C ILE A 36 5.07 -12.70 9.15
N PRO A 37 5.35 -13.97 9.50
CA PRO A 37 5.05 -14.52 10.81
C PRO A 37 6.10 -14.11 11.86
N GLY A 38 5.79 -14.36 13.13
CA GLY A 38 6.71 -14.19 14.24
C GLY A 38 6.59 -12.85 14.94
N HIS A 39 7.52 -12.59 15.86
CA HIS A 39 7.58 -11.36 16.64
C HIS A 39 8.61 -10.41 16.01
N VAL A 40 8.24 -9.13 15.89
CA VAL A 40 9.13 -8.07 15.40
C VAL A 40 9.29 -7.05 16.53
N ASN A 41 10.51 -6.58 16.75
CA ASN A 41 10.78 -5.52 17.71
C ASN A 41 10.28 -4.18 17.14
N ALA A 42 9.42 -3.53 17.89
CA ALA A 42 8.81 -2.25 17.50
C ALA A 42 9.59 -1.01 17.97
N GLY A 43 10.75 -1.22 18.62
CA GLY A 43 11.55 -0.12 19.14
C GLY A 43 10.76 0.75 20.14
N LYS A 44 10.65 2.06 19.86
CA LYS A 44 9.91 3.05 20.66
C LYS A 44 8.45 3.19 20.25
N ALA A 45 8.02 2.51 19.18
CA ALA A 45 6.67 2.63 18.69
C ALA A 45 5.66 2.07 19.70
N ARG A 46 4.57 2.79 19.89
CA ARG A 46 3.47 2.42 20.77
C ARG A 46 2.43 1.63 20.00
N ARG A 47 2.01 0.49 20.55
CA ARG A 47 0.92 -0.29 19.97
C ARG A 47 -0.43 0.36 20.23
N GLU A 48 -1.22 0.50 19.20
CA GLU A 48 -2.61 0.96 19.24
C GLU A 48 -3.52 0.02 18.45
N THR A 49 -4.82 0.17 18.68
CA THR A 49 -5.84 -0.60 17.97
C THR A 49 -6.91 0.34 17.42
N LEU A 50 -7.16 0.24 16.12
CA LEU A 50 -8.31 0.86 15.48
C LEU A 50 -9.41 -0.19 15.28
N THR A 51 -10.65 0.19 15.57
CA THR A 51 -11.81 -0.67 15.28
C THR A 51 -12.37 -0.28 13.94
N VAL A 52 -12.30 -1.19 12.97
CA VAL A 52 -12.78 -0.96 11.59
C VAL A 52 -13.79 -2.06 11.24
N ASN A 53 -15.02 -1.67 10.97
CA ASN A 53 -16.12 -2.61 10.65
C ASN A 53 -16.25 -3.77 11.66
N GLY A 54 -16.04 -3.49 12.94
CA GLY A 54 -16.08 -4.47 14.02
C GLY A 54 -14.83 -5.36 14.15
N CYS A 55 -13.81 -5.16 13.31
CA CYS A 55 -12.53 -5.85 13.36
C CYS A 55 -11.45 -4.97 13.99
N ALA A 56 -10.57 -5.55 14.79
CA ALA A 56 -9.42 -4.88 15.37
C ALA A 56 -8.28 -4.83 14.35
N LEU A 57 -7.83 -3.63 14.01
CA LEU A 57 -6.61 -3.39 13.25
C LEU A 57 -5.51 -2.90 14.19
N GLU A 58 -4.40 -3.60 14.21
CA GLU A 58 -3.20 -3.21 14.93
C GLU A 58 -2.49 -2.07 14.20
N CYS A 59 -2.15 -1.05 14.96
CA CYS A 59 -1.35 0.07 14.49
C CYS A 59 -0.15 0.28 15.41
N TRP A 60 0.96 0.73 14.81
CA TRP A 60 2.14 1.11 15.56
C TRP A 60 2.38 2.60 15.38
N VAL A 61 2.47 3.30 16.49
CA VAL A 61 2.39 4.77 16.54
C VAL A 61 3.68 5.33 17.07
N CYS A 62 4.26 6.27 16.31
CA CYS A 62 5.42 7.05 16.73
C CYS A 62 5.09 8.54 16.74
N LYS A 63 5.70 9.26 17.68
CA LYS A 63 5.76 10.73 17.66
C LYS A 63 7.01 11.13 16.89
N SER A 64 6.87 12.11 16.00
CA SER A 64 8.03 12.72 15.36
C SER A 64 8.91 13.47 16.37
N ALA A 65 10.15 13.71 16.03
CA ALA A 65 11.07 14.45 16.91
C ALA A 65 10.62 15.88 17.19
N ALA A 66 9.91 16.53 16.25
CA ALA A 66 9.34 17.87 16.44
C ALA A 66 8.12 17.88 17.38
N LEU A 67 7.50 16.75 17.65
CA LEU A 67 6.39 16.62 18.61
C LEU A 67 6.94 16.28 20.01
N VAL A 68 7.63 17.22 20.64
CA VAL A 68 8.25 17.00 21.96
C VAL A 68 7.19 16.86 23.04
N ASP A 69 6.28 17.82 23.12
CA ASP A 69 5.16 17.86 24.05
C ASP A 69 3.93 18.49 23.38
N GLY A 70 2.75 17.97 23.69
CA GLY A 70 1.51 18.58 23.24
C GLY A 70 0.70 17.76 22.23
N THR A 71 -0.26 18.42 21.62
CA THR A 71 -1.17 17.83 20.63
C THR A 71 -0.54 17.87 19.23
N PRO A 72 -0.58 16.80 18.48
CA PRO A 72 -0.11 16.77 17.09
C PRO A 72 -0.79 17.86 16.24
N GLN A 73 -0.02 18.50 15.36
CA GLN A 73 -0.56 19.45 14.39
C GLN A 73 -1.06 18.76 13.13
N GLY A 74 -0.66 17.50 12.91
CA GLY A 74 -1.11 16.66 11.84
C GLY A 74 -0.84 15.18 12.14
N TYR A 75 -1.34 14.31 11.28
CA TYR A 75 -1.17 12.87 11.37
C TYR A 75 -0.69 12.30 10.05
N VAL A 76 0.08 11.22 10.14
CA VAL A 76 0.52 10.45 8.97
C VAL A 76 0.00 9.03 9.11
N LEU A 77 -0.77 8.57 8.15
CA LEU A 77 -1.28 7.20 8.08
C LEU A 77 -0.48 6.41 7.03
N GLU A 78 0.34 5.49 7.49
CA GLU A 78 1.21 4.68 6.65
C GLU A 78 0.61 3.31 6.36
N PHE A 79 0.63 2.91 5.09
CA PHE A 79 0.25 1.60 4.59
C PHE A 79 1.48 0.80 4.14
N CYS A 80 1.75 -0.29 4.84
CA CYS A 80 2.92 -1.13 4.60
C CYS A 80 2.96 -1.72 3.18
N GLY A 81 4.18 -1.88 2.66
CA GLY A 81 4.42 -2.71 1.49
C GLY A 81 4.17 -4.20 1.74
N ASN A 82 4.25 -5.02 0.68
CA ASN A 82 4.18 -6.47 0.83
C ASN A 82 5.37 -6.98 1.67
N ALA A 83 5.17 -8.07 2.38
CA ALA A 83 6.19 -8.63 3.27
C ALA A 83 6.78 -7.64 4.30
N THR A 84 5.98 -6.64 4.71
CA THR A 84 6.38 -5.65 5.72
C THR A 84 5.37 -5.62 6.84
N ARG A 85 5.85 -5.47 8.06
CA ARG A 85 5.02 -5.28 9.26
C ARG A 85 5.20 -3.87 9.82
N ALA A 86 4.11 -3.32 10.34
CA ALA A 86 4.09 -1.97 10.88
C ALA A 86 5.13 -1.74 11.98
N GLU A 87 5.35 -2.74 12.86
CA GLU A 87 6.36 -2.66 13.92
C GLU A 87 7.77 -2.43 13.39
N SER A 88 8.10 -2.98 12.22
CA SER A 88 9.45 -2.92 11.67
C SER A 88 9.82 -1.57 11.05
N ILE A 89 8.81 -0.76 10.70
CA ILE A 89 9.02 0.50 10.00
C ILE A 89 8.50 1.73 10.75
N ALA A 90 7.78 1.56 11.85
CA ALA A 90 7.10 2.67 12.54
C ALA A 90 8.07 3.77 12.99
N GLU A 91 9.25 3.42 13.52
CA GLU A 91 10.26 4.42 13.89
C GLU A 91 10.82 5.15 12.65
N TYR A 92 11.10 4.41 11.59
CA TYR A 92 11.61 4.99 10.34
C TYR A 92 10.63 5.99 9.72
N VAL A 93 9.33 5.67 9.75
CA VAL A 93 8.28 6.62 9.30
C VAL A 93 8.24 7.84 10.21
N GLY A 94 8.33 7.65 11.54
CA GLY A 94 8.41 8.76 12.49
C GLY A 94 9.62 9.67 12.26
N ASP A 95 10.78 9.09 11.97
CA ASP A 95 12.01 9.83 11.69
C ASP A 95 11.95 10.58 10.35
N ARG A 96 11.25 10.07 9.36
CA ARG A 96 11.01 10.77 8.09
C ARG A 96 10.33 12.12 8.31
N TRP A 97 9.38 12.17 9.22
CA TRP A 97 8.62 13.38 9.56
C TRP A 97 9.20 14.17 10.75
N LYS A 98 10.49 13.96 11.07
CA LYS A 98 11.17 14.54 12.26
C LYS A 98 11.03 16.05 12.41
N ASN A 99 10.87 16.79 11.31
CA ASN A 99 10.78 18.25 11.30
C ASN A 99 9.35 18.79 11.45
N TYR A 100 8.34 17.92 11.49
CA TYR A 100 6.92 18.28 11.58
C TYR A 100 6.31 17.72 12.86
N PRO A 101 5.50 18.48 13.61
CA PRO A 101 4.89 18.02 14.86
C PRO A 101 3.70 17.09 14.57
N VAL A 102 4.00 15.90 14.10
CA VAL A 102 3.01 14.89 13.71
C VAL A 102 3.12 13.61 14.55
N GLU A 103 2.04 12.86 14.59
CA GLU A 103 2.00 11.49 15.05
C GLU A 103 1.80 10.56 13.85
N THR A 104 2.68 9.57 13.68
CA THR A 104 2.63 8.62 12.57
C THR A 104 1.95 7.33 13.02
N TRP A 105 1.04 6.82 12.21
CA TRP A 105 0.24 5.62 12.46
C TRP A 105 0.48 4.62 11.35
N VAL A 106 1.23 3.57 11.63
CA VAL A 106 1.56 2.52 10.66
C VAL A 106 0.62 1.33 10.88
N VAL A 107 -0.08 0.91 9.85
CA VAL A 107 -1.17 -0.06 9.94
C VAL A 107 -0.74 -1.45 9.48
N ASN A 108 -0.95 -2.47 10.31
CA ASN A 108 -0.92 -3.86 9.88
C ASN A 108 -2.25 -4.23 9.22
N TYR A 109 -2.20 -4.75 7.99
CA TYR A 109 -3.40 -5.23 7.29
C TYR A 109 -4.08 -6.40 8.01
N PRO A 110 -5.36 -6.69 7.74
CA PRO A 110 -6.05 -7.85 8.29
C PRO A 110 -5.26 -9.15 8.10
N GLY A 111 -5.05 -9.88 9.19
CA GLY A 111 -4.25 -11.12 9.19
C GLY A 111 -2.73 -10.93 9.21
N VAL A 112 -2.25 -9.69 9.39
CA VAL A 112 -0.83 -9.36 9.57
C VAL A 112 -0.62 -8.84 10.99
N GLY A 113 0.49 -9.22 11.64
CA GLY A 113 0.78 -8.83 13.02
C GLY A 113 -0.33 -9.24 13.97
N GLY A 114 -0.80 -8.30 14.80
CA GLY A 114 -1.92 -8.48 15.72
C GLY A 114 -3.27 -8.08 15.15
N SER A 115 -3.36 -7.75 13.86
CA SER A 115 -4.63 -7.41 13.20
C SER A 115 -5.53 -8.63 13.03
N ALA A 116 -6.80 -8.48 13.37
CA ALA A 116 -7.80 -9.53 13.19
C ALA A 116 -8.09 -9.81 11.71
N GLY A 117 -8.56 -11.03 11.40
CA GLY A 117 -8.98 -11.42 10.07
C GLY A 117 -7.95 -12.25 9.31
N TRP A 118 -8.08 -12.25 7.97
CA TRP A 118 -7.23 -13.03 7.07
C TRP A 118 -6.55 -12.13 6.05
N PRO A 119 -5.31 -12.43 5.65
CA PRO A 119 -4.60 -11.68 4.62
C PRO A 119 -5.25 -11.97 3.26
N ARG A 120 -6.10 -11.05 2.81
CA ARG A 120 -6.78 -11.10 1.51
C ARG A 120 -6.74 -9.74 0.86
N MET A 121 -6.50 -9.70 -0.45
CA MET A 121 -6.52 -8.46 -1.23
C MET A 121 -7.86 -7.71 -1.06
N SER A 122 -8.97 -8.44 -0.98
CA SER A 122 -10.31 -7.85 -0.78
C SER A 122 -10.51 -7.20 0.59
N ASN A 123 -9.66 -7.49 1.57
CA ASN A 123 -9.73 -6.88 2.91
C ASN A 123 -8.91 -5.58 3.00
N ILE A 124 -8.02 -5.32 2.05
CA ILE A 124 -7.16 -4.13 2.06
C ILE A 124 -7.96 -2.83 1.91
N PRO A 125 -8.83 -2.65 0.89
CA PRO A 125 -9.57 -1.40 0.74
C PRO A 125 -10.45 -1.04 1.94
N PRO A 126 -11.31 -1.91 2.47
CA PRO A 126 -12.15 -1.56 3.61
C PRO A 126 -11.33 -1.32 4.88
N ALA A 127 -10.19 -2.00 5.06
CA ALA A 127 -9.29 -1.76 6.20
C ALA A 127 -8.62 -0.39 6.08
N ALA A 128 -8.10 -0.04 4.90
CA ALA A 128 -7.43 1.24 4.66
C ALA A 128 -8.39 2.43 4.82
N LEU A 129 -9.57 2.36 4.21
CA LEU A 129 -10.60 3.40 4.35
C LEU A 129 -11.05 3.54 5.80
N GLY A 130 -11.31 2.42 6.48
CA GLY A 130 -11.74 2.44 7.87
C GLY A 130 -10.65 2.92 8.82
N ALA A 131 -9.37 2.62 8.55
CA ALA A 131 -8.26 3.16 9.35
C ALA A 131 -8.17 4.69 9.22
N TYR A 132 -8.32 5.22 8.00
CA TYR A 132 -8.41 6.67 7.78
C TYR A 132 -9.60 7.27 8.52
N ASP A 133 -10.79 6.70 8.38
CA ASP A 133 -12.01 7.20 9.02
C ASP A 133 -11.91 7.20 10.55
N ALA A 134 -11.34 6.14 11.11
CA ALA A 134 -11.11 6.03 12.56
C ALA A 134 -10.10 7.07 13.07
N LEU A 135 -9.04 7.34 12.29
CA LEU A 135 -8.07 8.38 12.63
C LEU A 135 -8.67 9.78 12.47
N ALA A 136 -9.42 10.03 11.41
CA ALA A 136 -10.12 11.29 11.17
C ALA A 136 -11.14 11.61 12.29
N ALA A 137 -11.83 10.59 12.81
CA ALA A 137 -12.74 10.75 13.94
C ALA A 137 -12.01 11.12 15.26
N ARG A 138 -10.75 10.69 15.43
CA ARG A 138 -9.90 11.07 16.57
C ARG A 138 -9.31 12.49 16.44
N ALA A 139 -9.17 12.94 15.22
CA ALA A 139 -8.49 14.20 14.89
C ALA A 139 -9.29 15.02 13.85
N PRO A 140 -10.52 15.46 14.17
CA PRO A 140 -11.46 16.01 13.19
C PRO A 140 -10.93 17.28 12.46
N ASP A 141 -10.12 18.08 13.16
CA ASP A 141 -9.64 19.36 12.63
C ASP A 141 -8.15 19.34 12.25
N LYS A 142 -7.57 18.15 12.08
CA LYS A 142 -6.14 18.01 11.78
C LYS A 142 -5.92 17.43 10.40
N PRO A 143 -4.90 17.90 9.65
CA PRO A 143 -4.52 17.30 8.39
C PRO A 143 -4.04 15.87 8.61
N ILE A 144 -4.49 14.96 7.74
CA ILE A 144 -4.04 13.58 7.69
C ILE A 144 -3.37 13.36 6.33
N PHE A 145 -2.07 13.10 6.37
CA PHE A 145 -1.30 12.67 5.23
C PHE A 145 -1.39 11.14 5.10
N VAL A 146 -1.36 10.63 3.89
CA VAL A 146 -1.22 9.19 3.65
C VAL A 146 0.15 8.92 3.07
N GLU A 147 0.80 7.92 3.63
CA GLU A 147 2.12 7.48 3.19
C GLU A 147 2.08 5.99 2.89
N ALA A 148 2.89 5.53 1.93
CA ALA A 148 2.92 4.11 1.60
C ALA A 148 4.13 3.74 0.77
N ASN A 149 4.49 2.43 0.83
CA ASN A 149 5.54 1.84 0.01
C ASN A 149 4.97 0.68 -0.83
N SER A 150 5.40 0.57 -2.10
CA SER A 150 5.16 -0.58 -2.98
C SER A 150 3.66 -0.98 -2.99
N LEU A 151 3.30 -2.21 -2.60
CA LEU A 151 1.92 -2.67 -2.50
C LEU A 151 1.02 -1.71 -1.71
N GLY A 152 1.54 -1.11 -0.64
CA GLY A 152 0.81 -0.16 0.19
C GLY A 152 0.31 1.07 -0.57
N THR A 153 1.00 1.46 -1.65
CA THR A 153 0.59 2.61 -2.48
C THR A 153 -0.78 2.41 -3.12
N THR A 154 -1.18 1.16 -3.36
CA THR A 154 -2.52 0.83 -3.86
C THR A 154 -3.59 1.19 -2.83
N ALA A 155 -3.32 0.93 -1.55
CA ALA A 155 -4.20 1.28 -0.43
C ALA A 155 -4.23 2.79 -0.18
N ALA A 156 -3.05 3.45 -0.20
CA ALA A 156 -2.95 4.90 -0.04
C ALA A 156 -3.72 5.65 -1.14
N LEU A 157 -3.56 5.25 -2.40
CA LEU A 157 -4.30 5.81 -3.52
C LEU A 157 -5.81 5.51 -3.44
N CYS A 158 -6.20 4.32 -2.94
CA CYS A 158 -7.60 4.01 -2.68
C CYS A 158 -8.22 4.98 -1.66
N VAL A 159 -7.49 5.31 -0.60
CA VAL A 159 -7.92 6.28 0.41
C VAL A 159 -7.94 7.69 -0.19
N ALA A 160 -6.87 8.11 -0.84
CA ALA A 160 -6.72 9.47 -1.37
C ALA A 160 -7.76 9.82 -2.45
N ALA A 161 -8.21 8.83 -3.23
CA ALA A 161 -9.27 9.01 -4.23
C ALA A 161 -10.69 9.11 -3.61
N ARG A 162 -10.86 8.77 -2.32
CA ARG A 162 -12.20 8.65 -1.67
C ARG A 162 -12.32 9.43 -0.38
N ARG A 163 -11.23 10.02 0.11
CA ARG A 163 -11.19 10.79 1.37
C ARG A 163 -10.41 12.08 1.15
N ASP A 164 -10.66 13.02 2.03
CA ASP A 164 -9.99 14.31 2.01
C ASP A 164 -8.65 14.23 2.74
N VAL A 165 -7.65 13.67 2.04
CA VAL A 165 -6.28 13.59 2.55
C VAL A 165 -5.55 14.90 2.35
N ALA A 166 -4.72 15.29 3.32
CA ALA A 166 -3.94 16.52 3.27
C ALA A 166 -2.84 16.49 2.20
N GLY A 167 -2.29 15.32 1.95
CA GLY A 167 -1.27 15.05 0.95
C GLY A 167 -0.84 13.59 0.97
N CYS A 168 -0.03 13.19 0.00
CA CYS A 168 0.46 11.83 -0.17
C CYS A 168 1.99 11.76 -0.22
N VAL A 169 2.58 10.68 0.33
CA VAL A 169 3.97 10.28 0.09
C VAL A 169 3.95 8.84 -0.42
N LEU A 170 4.33 8.63 -1.67
CA LEU A 170 4.20 7.32 -2.32
C LEU A 170 5.57 6.84 -2.81
N HIS A 171 6.08 5.79 -2.16
CA HIS A 171 7.38 5.20 -2.49
C HIS A 171 7.18 3.99 -3.39
N ASP A 172 7.82 3.98 -4.55
CA ASP A 172 7.76 2.94 -5.59
C ASP A 172 6.33 2.50 -5.90
N PRO A 173 5.45 3.42 -6.35
CA PRO A 173 4.05 3.11 -6.58
C PRO A 173 3.88 2.12 -7.75
N LEU A 174 2.93 1.20 -7.61
CA LEU A 174 2.70 0.19 -8.64
C LEU A 174 1.22 0.06 -9.03
N PRO A 175 0.94 -0.18 -10.33
CA PRO A 175 -0.36 -0.62 -10.80
C PRO A 175 -0.47 -2.15 -10.64
N LEU A 176 -0.92 -2.60 -9.46
CA LEU A 176 -0.85 -4.00 -9.02
C LEU A 176 -1.35 -5.01 -10.06
N LYS A 177 -2.48 -4.73 -10.71
CA LYS A 177 -3.06 -5.63 -11.71
C LYS A 177 -2.16 -5.79 -12.93
N GLN A 178 -1.65 -4.68 -13.46
CA GLN A 178 -0.74 -4.66 -14.61
C GLN A 178 0.59 -5.32 -14.24
N PHE A 179 1.11 -5.02 -13.06
CA PHE A 179 2.32 -5.64 -12.54
C PHE A 179 2.20 -7.17 -12.48
N ILE A 180 1.10 -7.71 -11.94
CA ILE A 180 0.87 -9.17 -11.90
C ILE A 180 0.85 -9.76 -13.31
N LEU A 181 0.16 -9.11 -14.25
CA LEU A 181 0.05 -9.61 -15.62
C LEU A 181 1.37 -9.59 -16.37
N ASP A 182 2.15 -8.53 -16.24
CA ASP A 182 3.37 -8.33 -17.01
C ASP A 182 4.57 -9.06 -16.37
N HIS A 183 4.71 -8.96 -15.05
CA HIS A 183 5.86 -9.53 -14.35
C HIS A 183 5.77 -11.05 -14.25
N TYR A 184 4.57 -11.59 -13.98
CA TYR A 184 4.37 -13.02 -13.77
C TYR A 184 3.69 -13.75 -14.92
N GLY A 185 3.12 -13.04 -15.92
CA GLY A 185 2.27 -13.67 -16.94
C GLY A 185 3.05 -14.46 -18.00
N TRP A 186 4.16 -13.94 -18.48
CA TRP A 186 4.85 -14.43 -19.67
C TRP A 186 5.35 -15.88 -19.52
N TRP A 187 5.92 -16.27 -18.35
CA TRP A 187 6.49 -17.62 -18.15
C TRP A 187 5.41 -18.70 -17.94
N ASN A 188 4.18 -18.33 -17.62
CA ASN A 188 3.06 -19.27 -17.45
C ASN A 188 1.95 -19.07 -18.48
N LEU A 189 2.24 -18.36 -19.58
CA LEU A 189 1.28 -18.01 -20.64
C LEU A 189 -0.01 -17.39 -20.07
N TRP A 190 0.12 -16.59 -19.02
CA TRP A 190 -0.97 -15.95 -18.27
C TRP A 190 -2.00 -16.91 -17.65
N LEU A 191 -1.76 -18.21 -17.68
CA LEU A 191 -2.69 -19.19 -17.09
C LEU A 191 -2.89 -18.97 -15.58
N ILE A 192 -1.85 -18.58 -14.86
CA ILE A 192 -1.92 -18.26 -13.42
C ILE A 192 -2.12 -16.75 -13.21
N ALA A 193 -1.31 -15.93 -13.85
CA ALA A 193 -1.31 -14.49 -13.61
C ALA A 193 -2.64 -13.82 -13.95
N ALA A 194 -3.33 -14.20 -15.04
CA ALA A 194 -4.59 -13.58 -15.40
C ALA A 194 -5.73 -13.85 -14.39
N PRO A 195 -5.99 -15.09 -13.93
CA PRO A 195 -6.97 -15.31 -12.86
C PRO A 195 -6.61 -14.62 -11.53
N VAL A 196 -5.31 -14.55 -11.17
CA VAL A 196 -4.85 -13.84 -9.98
C VAL A 196 -5.07 -12.33 -10.12
N ALA A 197 -4.67 -11.74 -11.25
CA ALA A 197 -4.90 -10.32 -11.54
C ALA A 197 -6.39 -9.95 -11.55
N TRP A 198 -7.23 -10.87 -11.97
CA TRP A 198 -8.69 -10.70 -11.96
C TRP A 198 -9.28 -10.68 -10.53
N ARG A 199 -8.57 -11.24 -9.56
CA ARG A 199 -8.94 -11.21 -8.13
C ARG A 199 -8.55 -9.91 -7.44
N VAL A 200 -7.72 -9.08 -8.04
CA VAL A 200 -7.38 -7.75 -7.50
C VAL A 200 -8.66 -6.91 -7.46
N PRO A 201 -9.08 -6.42 -6.29
CA PRO A 201 -10.24 -5.54 -6.17
C PRO A 201 -10.10 -4.29 -7.03
N SER A 202 -11.19 -3.83 -7.62
CA SER A 202 -11.20 -2.59 -8.42
C SER A 202 -10.78 -1.37 -7.62
N GLU A 203 -11.03 -1.38 -6.32
CA GLU A 203 -10.63 -0.32 -5.38
C GLU A 203 -9.10 -0.20 -5.24
N LEU A 204 -8.33 -1.24 -5.61
CA LEU A 204 -6.87 -1.22 -5.64
C LEU A 204 -6.30 -0.89 -7.04
N ASP A 205 -7.13 -0.41 -7.96
CA ASP A 205 -6.66 0.10 -9.26
C ASP A 205 -5.92 1.43 -9.07
N SER A 206 -4.60 1.37 -9.01
CA SER A 206 -3.75 2.54 -8.76
C SER A 206 -3.88 3.61 -9.84
N LEU A 207 -4.05 3.22 -11.11
CA LEU A 207 -4.17 4.18 -12.21
C LEU A 207 -5.48 4.95 -12.13
N GLN A 208 -6.59 4.23 -11.89
CA GLN A 208 -7.90 4.85 -11.71
C GLN A 208 -7.91 5.75 -10.47
N ASN A 209 -7.38 5.28 -9.34
CA ASN A 209 -7.34 6.06 -8.11
C ASN A 209 -6.45 7.29 -8.25
N ALA A 210 -5.27 7.19 -8.88
CA ALA A 210 -4.37 8.30 -9.16
C ALA A 210 -5.07 9.39 -9.99
N ALA A 211 -5.82 9.02 -11.03
CA ALA A 211 -6.60 9.94 -11.85
C ALA A 211 -7.72 10.68 -11.10
N HIS A 212 -8.14 10.15 -9.95
CA HIS A 212 -9.17 10.78 -9.10
C HIS A 212 -8.59 11.43 -7.83
N THR A 213 -7.27 11.42 -7.67
CA THR A 213 -6.60 12.01 -6.50
C THR A 213 -6.08 13.40 -6.84
N SER A 214 -6.59 14.42 -6.16
CA SER A 214 -6.19 15.83 -6.33
C SER A 214 -5.38 16.40 -5.16
N ALA A 215 -5.03 15.58 -4.17
CA ALA A 215 -4.14 15.98 -3.07
C ALA A 215 -2.70 16.19 -3.60
N PRO A 216 -1.89 17.09 -3.01
CA PRO A 216 -0.49 17.19 -3.36
C PRO A 216 0.25 15.89 -3.00
N CYS A 217 1.25 15.51 -3.81
CA CYS A 217 1.97 14.25 -3.64
C CYS A 217 3.49 14.40 -3.80
N VAL A 218 4.23 13.69 -2.97
CA VAL A 218 5.65 13.41 -3.17
C VAL A 218 5.79 11.94 -3.56
N PHE A 219 6.29 11.69 -4.77
CA PHE A 219 6.72 10.37 -5.20
C PHE A 219 8.18 10.16 -4.85
N ILE A 220 8.53 9.00 -4.28
CA ILE A 220 9.90 8.59 -4.03
C ILE A 220 10.15 7.37 -4.91
N ILE A 221 11.15 7.43 -5.79
CA ILE A 221 11.33 6.45 -6.86
C ILE A 221 12.76 5.92 -6.84
N ALA A 222 12.90 4.61 -6.67
CA ALA A 222 14.18 3.92 -6.82
C ALA A 222 14.54 3.79 -8.31
N GLU A 223 15.67 4.41 -8.72
CA GLU A 223 16.11 4.46 -10.11
C GLU A 223 16.38 3.06 -10.70
N ASN A 224 16.97 2.18 -9.91
CA ASN A 224 17.36 0.83 -10.34
C ASN A 224 16.43 -0.24 -9.74
N ASP A 225 15.14 0.07 -9.58
CA ASP A 225 14.16 -0.91 -9.15
C ASP A 225 14.05 -2.05 -10.18
N ASP A 226 14.54 -3.22 -9.79
CA ASP A 226 14.55 -4.45 -10.61
C ASP A 226 13.33 -5.35 -10.30
N PHE A 227 12.57 -5.04 -9.25
CA PHE A 227 11.35 -5.76 -8.88
C PHE A 227 10.10 -5.07 -9.43
N VAL A 228 9.86 -3.80 -9.07
CA VAL A 228 8.82 -2.97 -9.66
C VAL A 228 9.46 -2.01 -10.65
N LEU A 229 9.62 -2.43 -11.90
CA LEU A 229 10.36 -1.67 -12.91
C LEU A 229 9.88 -0.21 -13.01
N PRO A 230 10.79 0.75 -13.28
CA PRO A 230 10.48 2.20 -13.38
C PRO A 230 9.27 2.53 -14.26
N LYS A 231 9.05 1.78 -15.34
CA LYS A 231 7.88 1.93 -16.21
C LYS A 231 6.52 1.85 -15.47
N TYR A 232 6.46 1.13 -14.36
CA TYR A 232 5.22 1.01 -13.57
C TYR A 232 5.01 2.23 -12.67
N HIS A 233 6.09 2.75 -12.09
CA HIS A 233 6.06 4.01 -11.34
C HIS A 233 5.59 5.15 -12.24
N GLU A 234 6.18 5.26 -13.44
CA GLU A 234 5.82 6.26 -14.44
C GLU A 234 4.33 6.21 -14.80
N GLN A 235 3.74 5.01 -14.96
CA GLN A 235 2.32 4.88 -15.25
C GLN A 235 1.45 5.51 -14.15
N VAL A 236 1.80 5.29 -12.88
CA VAL A 236 1.04 5.86 -11.75
C VAL A 236 1.23 7.37 -11.68
N ILE A 237 2.48 7.85 -11.84
CA ILE A 237 2.81 9.28 -11.84
C ILE A 237 2.07 10.02 -12.95
N HIS A 238 2.11 9.48 -14.18
CA HIS A 238 1.39 10.07 -15.32
C HIS A 238 -0.13 10.08 -15.15
N ALA A 239 -0.69 9.11 -14.44
CA ALA A 239 -2.11 9.07 -14.17
C ALA A 239 -2.54 10.03 -13.04
N TYR A 240 -1.60 10.50 -12.21
CA TYR A 240 -1.91 11.30 -11.02
C TYR A 240 -2.44 12.69 -11.39
N ALA A 241 -3.62 13.04 -10.90
CA ALA A 241 -4.28 14.30 -11.26
C ALA A 241 -3.86 15.49 -10.39
N GLY A 242 -3.33 15.25 -9.20
CA GLY A 242 -2.88 16.30 -8.27
C GLY A 242 -1.51 16.86 -8.63
N GLU A 243 -1.18 18.02 -8.03
CA GLU A 243 0.18 18.54 -8.10
C GLU A 243 1.15 17.60 -7.39
N HIS A 244 2.32 17.35 -7.97
CA HIS A 244 3.26 16.41 -7.40
C HIS A 244 4.71 16.78 -7.66
N ARG A 245 5.60 16.21 -6.83
CA ARG A 245 7.04 16.21 -6.97
C ARG A 245 7.56 14.78 -6.99
N SER A 246 8.71 14.55 -7.60
CA SER A 246 9.36 13.22 -7.64
C SER A 246 10.79 13.33 -7.16
N LEU A 247 11.10 12.62 -6.08
CA LEU A 247 12.44 12.40 -5.56
C LEU A 247 12.98 11.08 -6.16
N ILE A 248 14.06 11.18 -6.93
CA ILE A 248 14.71 10.00 -7.52
C ILE A 248 15.84 9.55 -6.61
N LEU A 249 15.78 8.31 -6.16
CA LEU A 249 16.82 7.66 -5.38
C LEU A 249 17.84 7.05 -6.35
N HIS A 250 18.88 7.82 -6.69
CA HIS A 250 19.92 7.38 -7.64
C HIS A 250 20.69 6.16 -7.14
N ASN A 251 20.92 5.20 -8.04
CA ASN A 251 21.60 3.92 -7.77
C ASN A 251 20.96 3.06 -6.67
N LYS A 252 19.67 3.28 -6.35
CA LYS A 252 18.91 2.50 -5.38
C LYS A 252 17.95 1.54 -6.08
N GLY A 253 17.74 0.37 -5.47
CA GLY A 253 16.77 -0.64 -5.88
C GLY A 253 15.53 -0.64 -4.98
N HIS A 254 14.59 -1.55 -5.25
CA HIS A 254 13.28 -1.64 -4.58
C HIS A 254 13.33 -1.71 -3.04
N TRP A 255 14.38 -2.30 -2.50
CA TRP A 255 14.53 -2.54 -1.06
C TRP A 255 15.32 -1.46 -0.34
N ASP A 256 15.82 -0.47 -1.08
CA ASP A 256 16.60 0.62 -0.53
C ASP A 256 15.67 1.76 -0.07
N GLY A 257 16.03 2.36 1.06
CA GLY A 257 15.34 3.55 1.57
C GLY A 257 16.05 4.84 1.19
N VAL A 258 15.44 5.95 1.59
CA VAL A 258 16.06 7.28 1.53
C VAL A 258 17.34 7.26 2.37
N GLY A 259 18.44 7.64 1.76
CA GLY A 259 19.76 7.71 2.39
C GLY A 259 20.13 9.14 2.77
N PRO A 260 21.29 9.31 3.46
CA PRO A 260 21.78 10.64 3.84
C PRO A 260 22.00 11.59 2.66
N ASP A 261 22.28 11.03 1.48
CA ASP A 261 22.49 11.74 0.21
C ASP A 261 21.23 12.38 -0.35
N THR A 262 20.06 11.80 -0.07
CA THR A 262 18.75 12.27 -0.56
C THR A 262 17.87 12.85 0.54
N GLU A 263 18.32 12.77 1.80
CA GLU A 263 17.54 13.23 2.96
C GLU A 263 17.18 14.72 2.88
N GLN A 264 18.12 15.58 2.47
CA GLN A 264 17.87 17.01 2.38
C GLN A 264 16.81 17.33 1.31
N GLU A 265 16.83 16.65 0.18
CA GLU A 265 15.87 16.82 -0.89
C GLU A 265 14.48 16.35 -0.42
N LEU A 266 14.41 15.16 0.23
CA LEU A 266 13.18 14.67 0.84
C LEU A 266 12.58 15.71 1.81
N GLN A 267 13.39 16.29 2.72
CA GLN A 267 12.89 17.27 3.66
C GLN A 267 12.40 18.55 2.96
N THR A 268 12.99 18.93 1.83
CA THR A 268 12.54 20.05 0.99
C THR A 268 11.17 19.72 0.34
N ASP A 269 10.99 18.51 -0.14
CA ASP A 269 9.72 18.06 -0.74
C ASP A 269 8.63 17.89 0.31
N LEU A 270 8.96 17.39 1.50
CA LEU A 270 8.02 17.35 2.62
C LEU A 270 7.62 18.75 3.10
N ALA A 271 8.55 19.75 3.05
CA ALA A 271 8.22 21.13 3.36
C ALA A 271 7.22 21.72 2.34
N TRP A 272 7.42 21.42 1.06
CA TRP A 272 6.46 21.79 0.03
C TRP A 272 5.12 21.08 0.25
N LEU A 273 5.12 19.78 0.55
CA LEU A 273 3.90 19.01 0.81
C LEU A 273 3.12 19.58 1.99
N TRP A 274 3.81 19.90 3.08
CA TRP A 274 3.20 20.48 4.28
C TRP A 274 2.59 21.85 4.01
N ALA A 275 3.30 22.71 3.25
CA ALA A 275 2.82 24.06 2.90
C ALA A 275 1.61 24.04 1.95
N ASN A 276 1.49 23.01 1.09
CA ASN A 276 0.38 22.84 0.15
C ASN A 276 -0.68 21.84 0.64
N ALA A 277 -0.57 21.41 1.90
CA ALA A 277 -1.54 20.49 2.48
C ALA A 277 -2.95 21.05 2.38
N LYS A 278 -3.91 20.24 1.94
CA LYS A 278 -5.31 20.61 2.00
C LYS A 278 -5.71 20.79 3.47
N GLN A 279 -6.09 22.01 3.81
CA GLN A 279 -6.66 22.30 5.12
C GLN A 279 -8.11 21.81 5.12
N LYS A 280 -8.50 21.13 6.20
CA LYS A 280 -9.90 20.71 6.42
C LYS A 280 -10.77 21.92 6.76
#